data_d2a0ed0f2ce0b4c73c889367beee57d8
#
_entry.id   d2a0ed0f2ce0b4c73c889367beee57d8
#
_cell.length_a   1.000
_cell.length_b   1.000
_cell.length_c   1.000
_cell.angle_alpha   90.00
_cell.angle_beta   90.00
_cell.angle_gamma   90.00
#
_symmetry.space_group_name_H-M   'P 1'
#
loop_
_entity.id
_entity.type
_entity.pdbx_description
1 polymer ?
#
loop_
_entity_poly.entity_id
_entity_poly.type
_entity_poly.pdbx_seq_one_letter_code
_entity_poly.pdbx_strand_id
1 'polypeptide(L)'
;MIIWITGISGTGKSTIGKELFKFVKKKYPSTIFFDGDQFRKIFQNDINYTLKDRDINAIRLTRLVKDLSVQKINIIISANITNIKFRKWMKKNVKNYYEVYINAS
;
A
#
# COMPACT_ATOMS: atom_id res chain seq x y z
N MET A 1 -10.62 -6.25 -4.62
CA MET A 1 -9.90 -5.19 -5.33
C MET A 1 -8.81 -4.63 -4.44
N ILE A 2 -7.61 -4.54 -4.97
CA ILE A 2 -6.44 -4.04 -4.26
C ILE A 2 -5.92 -2.83 -5.03
N ILE A 3 -5.91 -1.66 -4.40
CA ILE A 3 -5.42 -0.43 -5.03
C ILE A 3 -4.23 0.08 -4.24
N TRP A 4 -3.09 0.16 -4.89
CA TRP A 4 -1.86 0.66 -4.29
C TRP A 4 -1.53 2.04 -4.87
N ILE A 5 -1.53 3.04 -4.00
CA ILE A 5 -1.21 4.41 -4.37
C ILE A 5 0.24 4.66 -3.99
N THR A 6 1.06 4.97 -4.97
CA THR A 6 2.48 5.24 -4.80
C THR A 6 2.83 6.61 -5.37
N GLY A 7 3.99 7.10 -5.06
CA GLY A 7 4.46 8.41 -5.53
C GLY A 7 5.50 8.98 -4.59
N ILE A 8 6.03 10.13 -4.94
CA ILE A 8 7.05 10.80 -4.15
C ILE A 8 6.42 11.34 -2.86
N SER A 9 7.16 11.29 -1.75
CA SER A 9 6.77 11.86 -0.47
C SER A 9 6.35 13.33 -0.64
N GLY A 10 5.25 13.73 0.00
CA GLY A 10 4.75 15.08 -0.10
C GLY A 10 3.83 15.35 -1.28
N THR A 11 3.49 14.35 -2.07
CA THR A 11 2.59 14.51 -3.22
C THR A 11 1.10 14.38 -2.87
N GLY A 12 0.77 14.21 -1.59
CA GLY A 12 -0.62 14.06 -1.16
C GLY A 12 -1.18 12.65 -1.30
N LYS A 13 -0.33 11.64 -1.49
CA LYS A 13 -0.82 10.27 -1.67
C LYS A 13 -1.60 9.73 -0.47
N SER A 14 -1.24 10.10 0.76
CA SER A 14 -1.99 9.69 1.95
C SER A 14 -3.37 10.32 1.99
N THR A 15 -3.50 11.60 1.61
CA THR A 15 -4.78 12.29 1.53
C THR A 15 -5.67 11.63 0.49
N ILE A 16 -5.13 11.39 -0.71
CA ILE A 16 -5.87 10.74 -1.79
C ILE A 16 -6.27 9.32 -1.39
N GLY A 17 -5.36 8.59 -0.74
CA GLY A 17 -5.64 7.25 -0.26
C GLY A 17 -6.79 7.19 0.74
N LYS A 18 -6.81 8.11 1.70
CA LYS A 18 -7.88 8.20 2.69
C LYS A 18 -9.23 8.55 2.05
N GLU A 19 -9.24 9.47 1.10
CA GLU A 19 -10.47 9.84 0.39
C GLU A 19 -11.00 8.67 -0.44
N LEU A 20 -10.13 7.99 -1.17
CA LEU A 20 -10.51 6.80 -1.91
C LEU A 20 -11.03 5.69 -1.00
N PHE A 21 -10.37 5.48 0.14
CA PHE A 21 -10.81 4.52 1.14
C PHE A 21 -12.23 4.82 1.63
N LYS A 22 -12.52 6.06 1.98
CA LYS A 22 -13.86 6.46 2.43
C LYS A 22 -14.91 6.18 1.35
N PHE A 23 -14.60 6.51 0.12
CA PHE A 23 -15.49 6.30 -1.02
C PHE A 23 -15.79 4.82 -1.23
N VAL A 24 -14.75 3.99 -1.26
CA VAL A 24 -14.90 2.55 -1.49
C VAL A 24 -15.60 1.86 -0.32
N LYS A 25 -15.27 2.25 0.90
CA LYS A 25 -15.86 1.64 2.10
C LYS A 25 -17.36 1.87 2.21
N LYS A 26 -17.87 2.99 1.71
CA LYS A 26 -19.32 3.23 1.70
C LYS A 26 -20.07 2.17 0.91
N LYS A 27 -19.51 1.76 -0.23
CA LYS A 27 -20.12 0.77 -1.11
C LYS A 27 -19.76 -0.66 -0.70
N TYR A 28 -18.54 -0.85 -0.22
CA TYR A 28 -18.01 -2.15 0.16
C TYR A 28 -17.48 -2.08 1.60
N PRO A 29 -18.34 -2.39 2.60
CA PRO A 29 -17.92 -2.26 4.01
C PRO A 29 -16.69 -3.06 4.41
N SER A 30 -16.42 -4.18 3.72
CA SER A 30 -15.20 -4.97 3.94
C SER A 30 -14.02 -4.36 3.20
N THR A 31 -13.71 -3.12 3.51
CA THR A 31 -12.59 -2.37 2.93
C THR A 31 -11.67 -1.89 4.05
N ILE A 32 -10.38 -2.08 3.89
CA ILE A 32 -9.37 -1.61 4.85
C ILE A 32 -8.37 -0.70 4.16
N PHE A 33 -7.67 0.09 4.97
CA PHE A 33 -6.67 1.04 4.49
C PHE A 33 -5.35 0.83 5.22
N PHE A 34 -4.26 0.79 4.46
CA PHE A 34 -2.91 0.80 5.00
C PHE A 34 -2.16 2.04 4.50
N ASP A 35 -1.53 2.74 5.43
CA ASP A 35 -0.55 3.78 5.15
C ASP A 35 0.83 3.24 5.49
N GLY A 36 1.83 3.46 4.63
CA GLY A 36 3.16 2.89 4.81
C GLY A 36 3.85 3.33 6.09
N ASP A 37 3.68 4.61 6.47
CA ASP A 37 4.28 5.12 7.70
C ASP A 37 3.57 4.58 8.94
N GLN A 38 2.25 4.49 8.90
CA GLN A 38 1.49 3.88 10.00
C GLN A 38 1.84 2.41 10.15
N PHE A 39 2.05 1.71 9.03
CA PHE A 39 2.45 0.32 9.05
C PHE A 39 3.79 0.13 9.77
N ARG A 40 4.76 1.02 9.54
CA ARG A 40 6.04 1.00 10.27
C ARG A 40 5.83 1.14 11.77
N LYS A 41 4.92 2.00 12.19
CA LYS A 41 4.64 2.24 13.61
C LYS A 41 4.08 1.01 14.31
N ILE A 42 3.36 0.16 13.59
CA ILE A 42 2.85 -1.12 14.14
C ILE A 42 4.02 -1.98 14.66
N PHE A 43 5.18 -1.90 14.01
CA PHE A 43 6.39 -2.62 14.42
C PHE A 43 7.28 -1.78 15.33
N GLN A 44 6.73 -0.72 15.96
CA GLN A 44 7.43 0.16 16.88
C GLN A 44 8.68 0.82 16.26
N ASN A 45 8.61 1.10 14.96
CA ASN A 45 9.70 1.71 14.20
C ASN A 45 11.02 0.96 14.35
N ASP A 46 10.98 -0.38 14.28
CA ASP A 46 12.15 -1.26 14.42
C ASP A 46 13.13 -1.14 13.26
N ILE A 47 12.75 -0.43 12.19
CA ILE A 47 13.59 -0.18 11.03
C ILE A 47 13.60 1.32 10.72
N ASN A 48 14.63 1.75 10.00
CA ASN A 48 14.78 3.14 9.57
C ASN A 48 14.32 3.33 8.12
N TYR A 49 14.91 4.30 7.41
CA TYR A 49 14.53 4.64 6.03
C TYR A 49 15.65 4.38 5.02
N THR A 50 16.63 3.54 5.36
CA THR A 50 17.64 3.08 4.39
C THR A 50 16.95 2.27 3.30
N LEU A 51 17.61 2.09 2.14
CA LEU A 51 17.05 1.28 1.06
C LEU A 51 16.76 -0.15 1.52
N LYS A 52 17.66 -0.73 2.32
CA LYS A 52 17.46 -2.06 2.88
C LYS A 52 16.24 -2.12 3.79
N ASP A 53 16.07 -1.14 4.66
CA ASP A 53 14.95 -1.09 5.58
C ASP A 53 13.64 -0.83 4.87
N ARG A 54 13.65 -0.02 3.81
CA ARG A 54 12.48 0.17 2.97
C ARG A 54 12.06 -1.13 2.30
N ASP A 55 13.02 -1.95 1.86
CA ASP A 55 12.73 -3.27 1.30
C ASP A 55 12.12 -4.20 2.36
N ILE A 56 12.59 -4.17 3.59
CA ILE A 56 12.00 -4.94 4.69
C ILE A 56 10.53 -4.54 4.89
N ASN A 57 10.26 -3.25 4.93
CA ASN A 57 8.89 -2.77 5.07
C ASN A 57 8.02 -3.21 3.91
N ALA A 58 8.54 -3.14 2.68
CA ALA A 58 7.83 -3.56 1.48
C ALA A 58 7.55 -5.06 1.48
N ILE A 59 8.49 -5.89 1.92
CA ILE A 59 8.27 -7.33 2.06
C ILE A 59 7.13 -7.61 3.02
N ARG A 60 7.17 -7.01 4.20
CA ARG A 60 6.14 -7.20 5.23
C ARG A 60 4.76 -6.81 4.69
N LEU A 61 4.67 -5.62 4.09
CA LEU A 61 3.40 -5.08 3.62
C LEU A 61 2.85 -5.85 2.42
N THR A 62 3.68 -6.15 1.42
CA THR A 62 3.23 -6.87 0.23
C THR A 62 2.75 -8.28 0.57
N ARG A 63 3.44 -8.98 1.46
CA ARG A 63 3.04 -10.33 1.87
C ARG A 63 1.75 -10.32 2.68
N LEU A 64 1.58 -9.34 3.57
CA LEU A 64 0.34 -9.18 4.32
C LEU A 64 -0.83 -8.88 3.40
N VAL A 65 -0.65 -7.94 2.45
CA VAL A 65 -1.70 -7.61 1.49
C VAL A 65 -2.08 -8.82 0.65
N LYS A 66 -1.10 -9.61 0.22
CA LYS A 66 -1.37 -10.85 -0.52
C LYS A 66 -2.25 -11.81 0.30
N ASP A 67 -1.91 -12.05 1.55
CA ASP A 67 -2.68 -12.96 2.41
C ASP A 67 -4.11 -12.45 2.65
N LEU A 68 -4.26 -11.14 2.83
CA LEU A 68 -5.58 -10.54 3.03
C LEU A 68 -6.40 -10.53 1.75
N SER A 69 -5.76 -10.39 0.60
CA SER A 69 -6.45 -10.27 -0.70
C SER A 69 -7.27 -11.50 -1.05
N VAL A 70 -6.87 -12.67 -0.57
CA VAL A 70 -7.61 -13.92 -0.83
C VAL A 70 -8.83 -14.09 0.08
N GLN A 71 -9.04 -13.18 1.01
CA GLN A 71 -10.14 -13.23 1.99
C GLN A 71 -11.31 -12.33 1.59
N LYS A 72 -11.39 -11.94 0.32
CA LYS A 72 -12.48 -11.11 -0.23
C LYS A 72 -12.59 -9.76 0.46
N ILE A 73 -11.45 -9.15 0.77
CA ILE A 73 -11.37 -7.82 1.36
C ILE A 73 -10.85 -6.85 0.28
N ASN A 74 -11.46 -5.66 0.21
CA ASN A 74 -10.91 -4.58 -0.60
C ASN A 74 -9.83 -3.85 0.22
N ILE A 75 -8.68 -3.59 -0.37
CA ILE A 75 -7.56 -2.98 0.33
C ILE A 75 -7.07 -1.77 -0.45
N ILE A 76 -7.01 -0.63 0.23
CA ILE A 76 -6.41 0.59 -0.29
C ILE A 76 -5.09 0.79 0.44
N ILE A 77 -3.99 0.93 -0.29
CA ILE A 77 -2.68 1.12 0.30
C ILE A 77 -2.10 2.45 -0.20
N SER A 78 -1.56 3.25 0.70
CA SER A 78 -0.79 4.45 0.38
C SER A 78 0.62 4.27 0.90
N ALA A 79 1.54 3.89 0.03
CA ALA A 79 2.93 3.64 0.42
C ALA A 79 3.85 3.77 -0.79
N ASN A 80 5.03 4.31 -0.55
CA ASN A 80 6.02 4.45 -1.60
C ASN A 80 6.79 3.13 -1.76
N ILE A 81 6.75 2.55 -2.96
CA ILE A 81 7.56 1.39 -3.31
C ILE A 81 8.64 1.85 -4.28
N THR A 82 9.87 1.97 -3.79
CA THR A 82 11.01 2.40 -4.61
C THR A 82 11.60 1.26 -5.42
N ASN A 83 11.52 0.03 -4.94
CA ASN A 83 12.10 -1.13 -5.61
C ASN A 83 11.05 -1.79 -6.50
N ILE A 84 11.31 -1.73 -7.81
CA ILE A 84 10.37 -2.24 -8.82
C ILE A 84 10.08 -3.74 -8.68
N LYS A 85 10.97 -4.52 -8.08
CA LYS A 85 10.73 -5.95 -7.91
C LYS A 85 9.49 -6.26 -7.09
N PHE A 86 9.15 -5.41 -6.10
CA PHE A 86 7.95 -5.59 -5.29
C PHE A 86 6.68 -5.26 -6.08
N ARG A 87 6.75 -4.26 -6.95
CA ARG A 87 5.64 -3.93 -7.83
C ARG A 87 5.35 -5.09 -8.80
N LYS A 88 6.41 -5.65 -9.39
CA LYS A 88 6.30 -6.80 -10.28
C LYS A 88 5.75 -8.02 -9.52
N TRP A 89 6.21 -8.23 -8.31
CA TRP A 89 5.73 -9.33 -7.48
C TRP A 89 4.23 -9.20 -7.18
N MET A 90 3.76 -7.99 -6.87
CA MET A 90 2.34 -7.74 -6.62
C MET A 90 1.49 -8.02 -7.86
N LYS A 91 1.92 -7.53 -9.01
CA LYS A 91 1.21 -7.77 -10.27
C LYS A 91 1.10 -9.26 -10.60
N LYS A 92 2.12 -10.02 -10.29
CA LYS A 92 2.15 -11.46 -10.55
C LYS A 92 1.32 -12.26 -9.55
N ASN A 93 1.29 -11.86 -8.29
CA ASN A 93 0.79 -12.69 -7.20
C ASN A 93 -0.56 -12.25 -6.63
N VAL A 94 -1.03 -11.05 -6.95
CA VAL A 94 -2.26 -10.50 -6.38
C VAL A 94 -3.27 -10.26 -7.50
N LYS A 95 -4.43 -10.91 -7.41
CA LYS A 95 -5.53 -10.72 -8.37
C LYS A 95 -6.23 -9.39 -8.12
N ASN A 96 -6.78 -8.79 -9.18
CA ASN A 96 -7.49 -7.52 -9.11
C ASN A 96 -6.64 -6.43 -8.46
N TYR A 97 -5.37 -6.38 -8.86
CA TYR A 97 -4.39 -5.44 -8.33
C TYR A 97 -4.23 -4.26 -9.28
N TYR A 98 -4.33 -3.05 -8.74
CA TYR A 98 -4.20 -1.80 -9.48
C TYR A 98 -3.19 -0.90 -8.80
N GLU A 99 -2.32 -0.28 -9.59
CA GLU A 99 -1.38 0.72 -9.10
C GLU A 99 -1.81 2.10 -9.60
N VAL A 100 -1.74 3.10 -8.70
CA VAL A 100 -1.95 4.50 -9.03
C VAL A 100 -0.70 5.26 -8.64
N TYR A 101 -0.05 5.86 -9.61
CA TYR A 101 1.13 6.70 -9.38
C TYR A 101 0.71 8.16 -9.34
N ILE A 102 1.03 8.84 -8.24
CA ILE A 102 0.77 10.26 -8.11
C ILE A 102 2.03 11.02 -8.45
N ASN A 103 1.95 11.77 -9.53
CA ASN A 103 3.04 12.62 -10.01
C ASN A 103 2.61 14.07 -9.85
N ALA A 104 2.99 14.67 -8.72
CA ALA A 104 2.72 16.08 -8.49
C ALA A 104 3.84 16.90 -9.13
N SER A 105 3.49 17.66 -10.12
CA SER A 105 4.40 18.61 -10.76
C SER A 105 4.48 19.89 -9.92
#